data_933af5940d041bee9a218cfd5637a551
#
_entry.id   933af5940d041bee9a218cfd5637a551
#
_cell.length_a   1.000
_cell.length_b   1.000
_cell.length_c   1.000
_cell.angle_alpha   90.00
_cell.angle_beta   90.00
_cell.angle_gamma   90.00
#
_symmetry.space_group_name_H-M   'P 1'
#
loop_
_entity.id
_entity.type
_entity.pdbx_description
1 polymer ?
#
loop_
_entity_poly.entity_id
_entity_poly.type
_entity_poly.pdbx_seq_one_letter_code
_entity_poly.pdbx_strand_id
1 'polypeptide(L)'
;MTESRSALQVVEGIDLSGKVCVITGASSGLGRESARALAAAGAQVILAARNADALAETARWVQAEVPGARTSTVHLDLTSLGSVRAAAAEIREATPVIHVLMNNAGVMFTPFRRTQDGFEIQIGTNHFGHFELTRLLTPQLVAAQGARLVILSSGGHALGDVDFGDPNWERREYDKFVAYGASKTANILHAKEADRRLHELGIHAYAVHPGTVATSLARYMSKSDFSQLRKFAVANSAERGESSDGHLDFTTPEYGAATQVWAAVSPELADRGGLYLEDCGISEPVKSYARDAERAVELWALSEKLCAAT
;
A
#
# COMPACT_ATOMS: atom_id res chain seq x y z
N MET A 1 13.35 5.89 22.15
CA MET A 1 12.87 4.76 21.31
C MET A 1 11.43 4.53 21.68
N THR A 2 10.48 4.84 20.83
CA THR A 2 9.08 4.45 21.01
C THR A 2 9.01 2.94 20.97
N GLU A 3 8.39 2.31 21.97
CA GLU A 3 8.16 0.85 21.97
C GLU A 3 7.44 0.46 20.67
N SER A 4 7.98 -0.53 19.97
CA SER A 4 7.38 -1.07 18.74
C SER A 4 6.02 -1.69 19.09
N ARG A 5 4.95 -1.11 18.57
CA ARG A 5 3.58 -1.60 18.78
C ARG A 5 3.20 -2.61 17.70
N SER A 6 2.46 -3.65 18.06
CA SER A 6 1.82 -4.54 17.08
C SER A 6 0.55 -3.90 16.49
N ALA A 7 0.09 -4.43 15.36
CA ALA A 7 -1.17 -3.98 14.75
C ALA A 7 -2.38 -4.12 15.68
N LEU A 8 -2.42 -5.15 16.54
CA LEU A 8 -3.48 -5.31 17.54
C LEU A 8 -3.40 -4.26 18.64
N GLN A 9 -2.20 -3.92 19.12
CA GLN A 9 -2.01 -2.86 20.11
C GLN A 9 -2.40 -1.48 19.58
N VAL A 10 -2.26 -1.24 18.27
CA VAL A 10 -2.69 0.01 17.63
C VAL A 10 -4.20 0.22 17.70
N VAL A 11 -4.98 -0.85 17.66
CA VAL A 11 -6.45 -0.77 17.70
C VAL A 11 -7.05 -0.87 19.09
N GLU A 12 -6.23 -0.98 20.16
CA GLU A 12 -6.73 -1.01 21.53
C GLU A 12 -7.53 0.26 21.85
N GLY A 13 -8.77 0.08 22.29
CA GLY A 13 -9.67 1.19 22.59
C GLY A 13 -10.32 1.86 21.37
N ILE A 14 -10.05 1.39 20.16
CA ILE A 14 -10.68 1.88 18.92
C ILE A 14 -11.94 1.07 18.64
N ASP A 15 -13.04 1.73 18.35
CA ASP A 15 -14.29 1.11 17.90
C ASP A 15 -14.54 1.42 16.41
N LEU A 16 -14.52 0.35 15.60
CA LEU A 16 -14.84 0.37 14.17
C LEU A 16 -16.16 -0.33 13.86
N SER A 17 -17.04 -0.47 14.85
CA SER A 17 -18.39 -1.03 14.64
C SER A 17 -19.15 -0.25 13.56
N GLY A 18 -19.70 -0.96 12.58
CA GLY A 18 -20.36 -0.35 11.42
C GLY A 18 -19.42 0.21 10.34
N LYS A 19 -18.10 0.14 10.53
CA LYS A 19 -17.13 0.57 9.52
C LYS A 19 -16.80 -0.58 8.55
N VAL A 20 -16.55 -0.23 7.27
CA VAL A 20 -16.15 -1.17 6.22
C VAL A 20 -14.74 -0.83 5.78
N CYS A 21 -13.86 -1.84 5.79
CA CYS A 21 -12.47 -1.74 5.37
C CYS A 21 -12.22 -2.69 4.19
N VAL A 22 -11.59 -2.20 3.13
CA VAL A 22 -11.14 -3.00 1.98
C VAL A 22 -9.63 -3.09 2.00
N ILE A 23 -9.07 -4.31 1.92
CA ILE A 23 -7.63 -4.55 1.99
C ILE A 23 -7.17 -5.36 0.79
N THR A 24 -6.27 -4.83 -0.03
CA THR A 24 -5.64 -5.57 -1.12
C THR A 24 -4.44 -6.38 -0.61
N GLY A 25 -4.18 -7.54 -1.24
CA GLY A 25 -3.09 -8.43 -0.79
C GLY A 25 -3.34 -9.05 0.59
N ALA A 26 -4.61 -9.23 0.95
CA ALA A 26 -5.02 -9.71 2.27
C ALA A 26 -4.79 -11.22 2.50
N SER A 27 -4.29 -11.96 1.52
CA SER A 27 -4.07 -13.40 1.63
C SER A 27 -2.83 -13.81 2.43
N SER A 28 -1.98 -12.88 2.85
CA SER A 28 -0.76 -13.15 3.63
C SER A 28 -0.14 -11.88 4.21
N GLY A 29 0.87 -12.05 5.08
CA GLY A 29 1.75 -10.98 5.56
C GLY A 29 0.99 -9.81 6.18
N LEU A 30 1.38 -8.60 5.82
CA LEU A 30 0.85 -7.35 6.39
C LEU A 30 -0.67 -7.22 6.19
N GLY A 31 -1.17 -7.58 5.00
CA GLY A 31 -2.61 -7.48 4.71
C GLY A 31 -3.46 -8.42 5.57
N ARG A 32 -2.97 -9.62 5.84
CA ARG A 32 -3.61 -10.59 6.74
C ARG A 32 -3.65 -10.08 8.19
N GLU A 33 -2.53 -9.54 8.69
CA GLU A 33 -2.44 -8.97 10.04
C GLU A 33 -3.28 -7.70 10.20
N SER A 34 -3.32 -6.85 9.19
CA SER A 34 -4.20 -5.67 9.19
C SER A 34 -5.68 -6.07 9.21
N ALA A 35 -6.04 -7.12 8.48
CA ALA A 35 -7.41 -7.65 8.50
C ALA A 35 -7.80 -8.14 9.89
N ARG A 36 -6.91 -8.86 10.59
CA ARG A 36 -7.12 -9.29 11.97
C ARG A 36 -7.32 -8.11 12.92
N ALA A 37 -6.42 -7.12 12.85
CA ALA A 37 -6.47 -5.97 13.73
C ALA A 37 -7.73 -5.13 13.52
N LEU A 38 -8.09 -4.79 12.27
CA LEU A 38 -9.29 -4.01 11.97
C LEU A 38 -10.57 -4.79 12.32
N ALA A 39 -10.60 -6.10 12.12
CA ALA A 39 -11.72 -6.95 12.56
C ALA A 39 -11.83 -7.00 14.08
N ALA A 40 -10.70 -7.04 14.82
CA ALA A 40 -10.69 -7.00 16.28
C ALA A 40 -11.27 -5.70 16.84
N ALA A 41 -11.12 -4.58 16.11
CA ALA A 41 -11.77 -3.31 16.43
C ALA A 41 -13.27 -3.26 16.00
N GLY A 42 -13.83 -4.33 15.42
CA GLY A 42 -15.25 -4.42 15.05
C GLY A 42 -15.59 -4.08 13.59
N ALA A 43 -14.59 -3.80 12.74
CA ALA A 43 -14.84 -3.52 11.34
C ALA A 43 -15.36 -4.74 10.56
N GLN A 44 -16.14 -4.48 9.52
CA GLN A 44 -16.33 -5.43 8.42
C GLN A 44 -15.15 -5.32 7.48
N VAL A 45 -14.49 -6.44 7.15
CA VAL A 45 -13.29 -6.44 6.31
C VAL A 45 -13.52 -7.20 5.02
N ILE A 46 -13.36 -6.52 3.90
CA ILE A 46 -13.35 -7.10 2.55
C ILE A 46 -11.90 -7.41 2.19
N LEU A 47 -11.60 -8.70 2.07
CA LEU A 47 -10.28 -9.23 1.75
C LEU A 47 -10.16 -9.39 0.24
N ALA A 48 -9.20 -8.70 -0.40
CA ALA A 48 -9.02 -8.76 -1.84
C ALA A 48 -7.62 -9.28 -2.22
N ALA A 49 -7.54 -10.34 -3.02
CA ALA A 49 -6.29 -10.88 -3.58
C ALA A 49 -6.58 -11.84 -4.75
N ARG A 50 -5.50 -12.31 -5.41
CA ARG A 50 -5.60 -13.21 -6.58
C ARG A 50 -5.96 -14.66 -6.23
N ASN A 51 -5.44 -15.15 -5.11
CA ASN A 51 -5.60 -16.54 -4.74
C ASN A 51 -6.82 -16.71 -3.84
N ALA A 52 -7.90 -17.27 -4.38
CA ALA A 52 -9.17 -17.46 -3.70
C ALA A 52 -9.05 -18.42 -2.49
N ASP A 53 -8.26 -19.50 -2.59
CA ASP A 53 -8.07 -20.46 -1.51
C ASP A 53 -7.34 -19.82 -0.32
N ALA A 54 -6.28 -19.04 -0.59
CA ALA A 54 -5.54 -18.30 0.43
C ALA A 54 -6.37 -17.18 1.06
N LEU A 55 -7.29 -16.55 0.30
CA LEU A 55 -8.25 -15.61 0.86
C LEU A 55 -9.25 -16.29 1.79
N ALA A 56 -9.80 -17.43 1.38
CA ALA A 56 -10.71 -18.22 2.20
C ALA A 56 -10.03 -18.73 3.48
N GLU A 57 -8.76 -19.12 3.39
CA GLU A 57 -7.95 -19.48 4.57
C GLU A 57 -7.77 -18.26 5.51
N THR A 58 -7.43 -17.09 4.96
CA THR A 58 -7.30 -15.87 5.76
C THR A 58 -8.61 -15.49 6.43
N ALA A 59 -9.74 -15.56 5.73
CA ALA A 59 -11.05 -15.27 6.31
C ALA A 59 -11.37 -16.20 7.49
N ARG A 60 -11.15 -17.51 7.33
CA ARG A 60 -11.34 -18.49 8.41
C ARG A 60 -10.40 -18.23 9.59
N TRP A 61 -9.14 -17.91 9.32
CA TRP A 61 -8.18 -17.61 10.37
C TRP A 61 -8.56 -16.35 11.14
N VAL A 62 -8.96 -15.25 10.45
CA VAL A 62 -9.43 -14.03 11.12
C VAL A 62 -10.67 -14.32 11.99
N GLN A 63 -11.62 -15.13 11.51
CA GLN A 63 -12.81 -15.50 12.26
C GLN A 63 -12.50 -16.38 13.49
N ALA A 64 -11.46 -17.21 13.42
CA ALA A 64 -11.00 -18.03 14.54
C ALA A 64 -10.27 -17.19 15.61
N GLU A 65 -9.43 -16.24 15.19
CA GLU A 65 -8.68 -15.34 16.09
C GLU A 65 -9.57 -14.26 16.71
N VAL A 66 -10.61 -13.84 15.99
CA VAL A 66 -11.52 -12.74 16.37
C VAL A 66 -12.96 -13.25 16.30
N PRO A 67 -13.52 -13.77 17.40
CA PRO A 67 -14.90 -14.26 17.44
C PRO A 67 -15.90 -13.16 17.03
N GLY A 68 -16.76 -13.47 16.05
CA GLY A 68 -17.74 -12.53 15.52
C GLY A 68 -17.22 -11.62 14.40
N ALA A 69 -15.97 -11.81 13.94
CA ALA A 69 -15.41 -11.05 12.81
C ALA A 69 -16.26 -11.23 11.55
N ARG A 70 -16.54 -10.11 10.89
CA ARG A 70 -17.28 -10.07 9.62
C ARG A 70 -16.28 -9.88 8.48
N THR A 71 -16.05 -10.95 7.73
CA THR A 71 -15.14 -10.95 6.57
C THR A 71 -15.86 -11.43 5.32
N SER A 72 -15.50 -10.84 4.18
CA SER A 72 -15.84 -11.32 2.84
C SER A 72 -14.60 -11.29 1.95
N THR A 73 -14.65 -12.00 0.83
CA THR A 73 -13.49 -12.13 -0.07
C THR A 73 -13.88 -11.67 -1.47
N VAL A 74 -12.95 -10.99 -2.16
CA VAL A 74 -13.10 -10.53 -3.54
C VAL A 74 -11.86 -10.94 -4.32
N HIS A 75 -12.05 -11.53 -5.50
CA HIS A 75 -10.93 -11.84 -6.39
C HIS A 75 -10.39 -10.55 -7.02
N LEU A 76 -9.10 -10.28 -6.86
CA LEU A 76 -8.43 -9.10 -7.38
C LEU A 76 -7.03 -9.44 -7.90
N ASP A 77 -6.83 -9.37 -9.21
CA ASP A 77 -5.50 -9.37 -9.83
C ASP A 77 -5.12 -7.97 -10.31
N LEU A 78 -4.21 -7.32 -9.59
CA LEU A 78 -3.71 -5.99 -9.92
C LEU A 78 -2.85 -5.95 -11.19
N THR A 79 -2.52 -7.10 -11.78
CA THR A 79 -1.84 -7.19 -13.07
C THR A 79 -2.81 -7.14 -14.25
N SER A 80 -4.10 -6.96 -14.00
CA SER A 80 -5.15 -6.86 -15.00
C SER A 80 -6.15 -5.77 -14.62
N LEU A 81 -6.22 -4.69 -15.37
CA LEU A 81 -7.22 -3.64 -15.15
C LEU A 81 -8.65 -4.15 -15.33
N GLY A 82 -8.84 -5.17 -16.19
CA GLY A 82 -10.11 -5.88 -16.30
C GLY A 82 -10.52 -6.55 -14.99
N SER A 83 -9.59 -7.24 -14.30
CA SER A 83 -9.83 -7.81 -12.97
C SER A 83 -10.08 -6.74 -11.91
N VAL A 84 -9.34 -5.63 -11.97
CA VAL A 84 -9.54 -4.49 -11.06
C VAL A 84 -10.94 -3.90 -11.20
N ARG A 85 -11.42 -3.72 -12.42
CA ARG A 85 -12.77 -3.22 -12.72
C ARG A 85 -13.87 -4.17 -12.23
N ALA A 86 -13.68 -5.48 -12.44
CA ALA A 86 -14.61 -6.50 -11.95
C ALA A 86 -14.66 -6.52 -10.41
N ALA A 87 -13.49 -6.50 -9.74
CA ALA A 87 -13.41 -6.44 -8.29
C ALA A 87 -14.06 -5.17 -7.71
N ALA A 88 -13.82 -4.01 -8.35
CA ALA A 88 -14.45 -2.77 -7.94
C ALA A 88 -15.98 -2.81 -8.07
N ALA A 89 -16.52 -3.44 -9.14
CA ALA A 89 -17.95 -3.62 -9.32
C ALA A 89 -18.54 -4.51 -8.20
N GLU A 90 -17.90 -5.65 -7.91
CA GLU A 90 -18.31 -6.57 -6.84
C GLU A 90 -18.29 -5.88 -5.45
N ILE A 91 -17.23 -5.10 -5.15
CA ILE A 91 -17.15 -4.35 -3.89
C ILE A 91 -18.28 -3.29 -3.80
N ARG A 92 -18.59 -2.59 -4.89
CA ARG A 92 -19.67 -1.59 -4.93
C ARG A 92 -21.05 -2.18 -4.73
N GLU A 93 -21.26 -3.40 -5.22
CA GLU A 93 -22.50 -4.17 -4.97
C GLU A 93 -22.60 -4.63 -3.51
N ALA A 94 -21.44 -5.03 -2.91
CA ALA A 94 -21.39 -5.52 -1.54
C ALA A 94 -21.56 -4.42 -0.49
N THR A 95 -21.15 -3.17 -0.78
CA THR A 95 -21.25 -2.05 0.17
C THR A 95 -21.35 -0.70 -0.53
N PRO A 96 -22.29 0.17 -0.07
CA PRO A 96 -22.39 1.55 -0.56
C PRO A 96 -21.33 2.48 0.05
N VAL A 97 -20.63 2.06 1.11
CA VAL A 97 -19.71 2.91 1.89
C VAL A 97 -18.42 2.17 2.21
N ILE A 98 -17.27 2.82 2.01
CA ILE A 98 -15.95 2.32 2.39
C ILE A 98 -15.27 3.35 3.28
N HIS A 99 -14.96 2.97 4.51
CA HIS A 99 -14.30 3.85 5.47
C HIS A 99 -12.78 3.80 5.40
N VAL A 100 -12.23 2.64 5.01
CA VAL A 100 -10.79 2.46 4.79
C VAL A 100 -10.57 1.67 3.51
N LEU A 101 -9.79 2.23 2.58
CA LEU A 101 -9.23 1.50 1.45
C LEU A 101 -7.72 1.37 1.68
N MET A 102 -7.25 0.14 1.88
CA MET A 102 -5.84 -0.16 2.11
C MET A 102 -5.23 -0.82 0.87
N ASN A 103 -4.52 -0.04 0.08
CA ASN A 103 -3.75 -0.46 -1.08
C ASN A 103 -2.42 -1.08 -0.61
N ASN A 104 -2.50 -2.30 -0.07
CA ASN A 104 -1.40 -2.99 0.58
C ASN A 104 -0.64 -3.97 -0.32
N ALA A 105 -1.29 -4.56 -1.32
CA ALA A 105 -0.66 -5.53 -2.21
C ALA A 105 0.60 -4.98 -2.91
N GLY A 106 1.52 -5.87 -3.26
CA GLY A 106 2.69 -5.48 -4.03
C GLY A 106 3.57 -6.63 -4.45
N VAL A 107 4.50 -6.29 -5.34
CA VAL A 107 5.62 -7.13 -5.78
C VAL A 107 6.93 -6.36 -5.66
N MET A 108 8.05 -7.05 -5.49
CA MET A 108 9.35 -6.44 -5.27
C MET A 108 10.44 -7.21 -6.01
N PHE A 109 11.33 -6.46 -6.66
CA PHE A 109 12.55 -6.94 -7.35
C PHE A 109 12.29 -8.09 -8.32
N THR A 110 11.16 -8.03 -9.02
CA THR A 110 10.81 -9.03 -10.04
C THR A 110 11.76 -8.95 -11.24
N PRO A 111 12.00 -10.06 -11.95
CA PRO A 111 12.49 -9.98 -13.32
C PRO A 111 11.56 -9.10 -14.18
N PHE A 112 12.10 -8.55 -15.27
CA PHE A 112 11.27 -7.79 -16.21
C PHE A 112 10.12 -8.65 -16.73
N ARG A 113 8.93 -8.15 -16.55
CA ARG A 113 7.67 -8.70 -17.07
C ARG A 113 6.70 -7.55 -17.31
N ARG A 114 5.66 -7.83 -18.08
CA ARG A 114 4.53 -6.91 -18.25
C ARG A 114 3.27 -7.47 -17.61
N THR A 115 2.41 -6.58 -17.17
CA THR A 115 1.02 -6.86 -16.81
C THR A 115 0.23 -7.28 -18.06
N GLN A 116 -1.01 -7.73 -17.87
CA GLN A 116 -1.89 -8.04 -19.01
C GLN A 116 -2.18 -6.80 -19.86
N ASP A 117 -2.13 -5.62 -19.25
CA ASP A 117 -2.36 -4.32 -19.90
C ASP A 117 -1.07 -3.68 -20.45
N GLY A 118 0.06 -4.39 -20.41
CA GLY A 118 1.33 -3.94 -20.99
C GLY A 118 2.22 -3.09 -20.10
N PHE A 119 1.83 -2.80 -18.85
CA PHE A 119 2.67 -2.07 -17.90
C PHE A 119 3.84 -2.90 -17.39
N GLU A 120 4.96 -2.26 -17.05
CA GLU A 120 6.02 -2.93 -16.29
C GLU A 120 5.42 -3.48 -14.98
N ILE A 121 5.81 -4.72 -14.62
CA ILE A 121 5.09 -5.51 -13.61
C ILE A 121 5.07 -4.87 -12.23
N GLN A 122 6.12 -4.14 -11.80
CA GLN A 122 6.20 -3.54 -10.48
C GLN A 122 5.36 -2.27 -10.41
N ILE A 123 5.51 -1.34 -11.36
CA ILE A 123 4.70 -0.12 -11.36
C ILE A 123 3.24 -0.43 -11.71
N GLY A 124 3.00 -1.39 -12.60
CA GLY A 124 1.65 -1.83 -12.98
C GLY A 124 0.89 -2.40 -11.79
N THR A 125 1.52 -3.31 -11.03
CA THR A 125 0.91 -3.94 -9.85
C THR A 125 0.82 -3.00 -8.66
N ASN A 126 1.95 -2.34 -8.31
CA ASN A 126 2.05 -1.57 -7.08
C ASN A 126 1.32 -0.22 -7.18
N HIS A 127 1.25 0.37 -8.38
CA HIS A 127 0.67 1.69 -8.59
C HIS A 127 -0.55 1.69 -9.51
N PHE A 128 -0.43 1.36 -10.81
CA PHE A 128 -1.55 1.57 -11.76
C PHE A 128 -2.79 0.75 -11.42
N GLY A 129 -2.63 -0.52 -11.00
CA GLY A 129 -3.76 -1.34 -10.55
C GLY A 129 -4.46 -0.76 -9.31
N HIS A 130 -3.70 -0.24 -8.36
CA HIS A 130 -4.26 0.43 -7.18
C HIS A 130 -4.85 1.81 -7.49
N PHE A 131 -4.24 2.54 -8.40
CA PHE A 131 -4.77 3.83 -8.87
C PHE A 131 -6.17 3.64 -9.48
N GLU A 132 -6.33 2.67 -10.39
CA GLU A 132 -7.61 2.36 -11.01
C GLU A 132 -8.64 1.88 -9.97
N LEU A 133 -8.24 1.01 -9.03
CA LEU A 133 -9.11 0.57 -7.95
C LEU A 133 -9.59 1.75 -7.09
N THR A 134 -8.68 2.64 -6.70
CA THR A 134 -9.00 3.85 -5.92
C THR A 134 -9.99 4.73 -6.66
N ARG A 135 -9.72 5.01 -7.96
CA ARG A 135 -10.57 5.82 -8.81
C ARG A 135 -12.00 5.27 -8.89
N LEU A 136 -12.14 3.94 -9.05
CA LEU A 136 -13.43 3.26 -9.16
C LEU A 136 -14.22 3.19 -7.85
N LEU A 137 -13.51 3.18 -6.70
CA LEU A 137 -14.12 3.13 -5.37
C LEU A 137 -14.24 4.50 -4.69
N THR A 138 -13.79 5.57 -5.34
CA THR A 138 -13.91 6.95 -4.80
C THR A 138 -15.35 7.32 -4.39
N PRO A 139 -16.42 6.98 -5.12
CA PRO A 139 -17.78 7.29 -4.67
C PRO A 139 -18.14 6.66 -3.32
N GLN A 140 -17.68 5.43 -3.04
CA GLN A 140 -17.92 4.75 -1.76
C GLN A 140 -17.07 5.34 -0.62
N LEU A 141 -15.88 5.84 -0.94
CA LEU A 141 -15.03 6.56 0.02
C LEU A 141 -15.66 7.91 0.39
N VAL A 142 -16.15 8.66 -0.59
CA VAL A 142 -16.87 9.93 -0.34
C VAL A 142 -18.09 9.72 0.54
N ALA A 143 -18.84 8.64 0.33
CA ALA A 143 -20.03 8.31 1.10
C ALA A 143 -19.75 8.09 2.60
N ALA A 144 -18.51 7.78 2.98
CA ALA A 144 -18.10 7.55 4.38
C ALA A 144 -17.95 8.82 5.21
N GLN A 145 -17.80 9.99 4.58
CA GLN A 145 -17.60 11.30 5.26
C GLN A 145 -16.50 11.25 6.34
N GLY A 146 -15.28 10.90 5.89
CA GLY A 146 -14.12 10.70 6.77
C GLY A 146 -13.36 9.43 6.44
N ALA A 147 -13.35 9.04 5.16
CA ALA A 147 -12.61 7.86 4.70
C ALA A 147 -11.10 8.06 4.71
N ARG A 148 -10.39 6.94 4.81
CA ARG A 148 -8.93 6.90 4.73
C ARG A 148 -8.45 6.00 3.61
N LEU A 149 -7.60 6.56 2.76
CA LEU A 149 -6.88 5.86 1.71
C LEU A 149 -5.44 5.60 2.19
N VAL A 150 -5.12 4.35 2.48
CA VAL A 150 -3.79 3.94 2.97
C VAL A 150 -3.05 3.24 1.83
N ILE A 151 -1.94 3.81 1.38
CA ILE A 151 -1.17 3.31 0.23
C ILE A 151 0.21 2.85 0.70
N LEU A 152 0.52 1.56 0.54
CA LEU A 152 1.81 1.02 0.94
C LEU A 152 2.92 1.47 0.00
N SER A 153 3.83 2.27 0.54
CA SER A 153 5.12 2.60 -0.01
C SER A 153 6.24 1.76 0.63
N SER A 154 7.43 2.28 0.73
CA SER A 154 8.62 1.64 1.29
C SER A 154 9.75 2.65 1.41
N GLY A 155 10.70 2.45 2.33
CA GLY A 155 12.02 3.10 2.28
C GLY A 155 12.73 2.87 0.95
N GLY A 156 12.37 1.80 0.24
CA GLY A 156 12.84 1.51 -1.13
C GLY A 156 12.47 2.55 -2.20
N HIS A 157 11.60 3.53 -1.92
CA HIS A 157 11.36 4.67 -2.82
C HIS A 157 12.65 5.43 -3.16
N ALA A 158 13.62 5.41 -2.27
CA ALA A 158 14.91 6.07 -2.49
C ALA A 158 15.81 5.36 -3.53
N LEU A 159 15.44 4.13 -3.99
CA LEU A 159 16.14 3.41 -5.06
C LEU A 159 15.86 3.96 -6.47
N GLY A 160 14.73 4.66 -6.67
CA GLY A 160 14.39 5.15 -8.00
C GLY A 160 13.20 6.10 -8.04
N ASP A 161 13.29 7.04 -8.96
CA ASP A 161 12.22 7.94 -9.33
C ASP A 161 11.42 7.41 -10.50
N VAL A 162 10.20 7.94 -10.68
CA VAL A 162 9.37 7.63 -11.85
C VAL A 162 9.89 8.39 -13.07
N ASP A 163 10.23 7.65 -14.12
CA ASP A 163 10.46 8.23 -15.43
C ASP A 163 9.12 8.34 -16.17
N PHE A 164 8.52 9.53 -16.19
CA PHE A 164 7.24 9.75 -16.84
C PHE A 164 7.28 9.58 -18.37
N GLY A 165 8.47 9.73 -18.96
CA GLY A 165 8.66 9.49 -20.39
C GLY A 165 8.78 8.02 -20.76
N ASP A 166 9.20 7.16 -19.81
CA ASP A 166 9.39 5.71 -20.03
C ASP A 166 9.04 4.88 -18.77
N PRO A 167 7.79 4.96 -18.28
CA PRO A 167 7.39 4.26 -17.05
C PRO A 167 7.44 2.74 -17.21
N ASN A 168 7.38 2.26 -18.44
CA ASN A 168 7.31 0.85 -18.80
C ASN A 168 8.65 0.22 -19.23
N TRP A 169 9.76 0.96 -19.11
CA TRP A 169 11.10 0.45 -19.44
C TRP A 169 11.23 -0.03 -20.91
N GLU A 170 10.74 0.75 -21.85
CA GLU A 170 10.75 0.40 -23.27
C GLU A 170 12.03 0.81 -23.97
N ARG A 171 12.74 1.81 -23.43
CA ARG A 171 13.87 2.50 -24.07
C ARG A 171 15.19 2.40 -23.30
N ARG A 172 15.18 1.77 -22.13
CA ARG A 172 16.35 1.64 -21.24
C ARG A 172 16.50 0.22 -20.71
N GLU A 173 17.71 -0.13 -20.28
CA GLU A 173 17.97 -1.41 -19.63
C GLU A 173 17.19 -1.52 -18.31
N TYR A 174 16.62 -2.70 -18.06
CA TYR A 174 15.80 -2.92 -16.87
C TYR A 174 16.66 -3.13 -15.63
N ASP A 175 16.45 -2.29 -14.64
CA ASP A 175 16.97 -2.47 -13.27
C ASP A 175 15.80 -2.68 -12.31
N LYS A 176 15.72 -3.90 -11.75
CA LYS A 176 14.63 -4.29 -10.85
C LYS A 176 14.56 -3.47 -9.56
N PHE A 177 15.69 -2.94 -9.09
CA PHE A 177 15.74 -2.10 -7.89
C PHE A 177 15.20 -0.71 -8.16
N VAL A 178 15.64 -0.12 -9.27
CA VAL A 178 15.15 1.19 -9.72
C VAL A 178 13.66 1.12 -10.06
N ALA A 179 13.21 0.05 -10.73
CA ALA A 179 11.81 -0.17 -11.06
C ALA A 179 10.92 -0.32 -9.80
N TYR A 180 11.42 -1.06 -8.80
CA TYR A 180 10.74 -1.11 -7.50
C TYR A 180 10.68 0.26 -6.84
N GLY A 181 11.82 0.96 -6.77
CA GLY A 181 11.91 2.31 -6.22
C GLY A 181 10.92 3.26 -6.87
N ALA A 182 10.89 3.29 -8.20
CA ALA A 182 9.95 4.09 -8.98
C ALA A 182 8.49 3.77 -8.63
N SER A 183 8.13 2.48 -8.49
CA SER A 183 6.78 2.08 -8.09
C SER A 183 6.39 2.56 -6.69
N LYS A 184 7.37 2.63 -5.76
CA LYS A 184 7.14 3.09 -4.39
C LYS A 184 7.17 4.62 -4.26
N THR A 185 7.96 5.30 -5.08
CA THR A 185 7.86 6.75 -5.30
C THR A 185 6.48 7.12 -5.86
N ALA A 186 6.00 6.39 -6.87
CA ALA A 186 4.65 6.59 -7.42
C ALA A 186 3.56 6.49 -6.33
N ASN A 187 3.70 5.56 -5.39
CA ASN A 187 2.75 5.41 -4.28
C ASN A 187 2.76 6.61 -3.31
N ILE A 188 3.92 7.23 -3.05
CA ILE A 188 4.00 8.45 -2.25
C ILE A 188 3.35 9.63 -2.98
N LEU A 189 3.70 9.83 -4.24
CA LEU A 189 3.13 10.89 -5.08
C LEU A 189 1.62 10.72 -5.26
N HIS A 190 1.15 9.46 -5.40
CA HIS A 190 -0.29 9.13 -5.46
C HIS A 190 -1.01 9.55 -4.17
N ALA A 191 -0.47 9.21 -2.99
CA ALA A 191 -1.09 9.60 -1.72
C ALA A 191 -1.17 11.13 -1.58
N LYS A 192 -0.10 11.83 -1.93
CA LYS A 192 -0.03 13.30 -1.89
C LYS A 192 -1.08 13.95 -2.79
N GLU A 193 -1.18 13.52 -4.04
CA GLU A 193 -2.13 14.10 -4.99
C GLU A 193 -3.57 13.64 -4.72
N ALA A 194 -3.78 12.41 -4.25
CA ALA A 194 -5.09 11.93 -3.83
C ALA A 194 -5.65 12.78 -2.68
N ASP A 195 -4.84 13.06 -1.66
CA ASP A 195 -5.26 13.93 -0.57
C ASP A 195 -5.60 15.33 -1.06
N ARG A 196 -4.72 15.94 -1.86
CA ARG A 196 -4.95 17.29 -2.42
C ARG A 196 -6.27 17.41 -3.18
N ARG A 197 -6.68 16.32 -3.89
CA ARG A 197 -7.91 16.30 -4.69
C ARG A 197 -9.16 15.93 -3.90
N LEU A 198 -8.99 15.12 -2.85
CA LEU A 198 -10.13 14.43 -2.24
C LEU A 198 -10.38 14.82 -0.78
N HIS A 199 -9.50 15.61 -0.13
CA HIS A 199 -9.68 15.99 1.28
C HIS A 199 -10.95 16.81 1.51
N GLU A 200 -11.32 17.72 0.60
CA GLU A 200 -12.57 18.46 0.68
C GLU A 200 -13.82 17.59 0.54
N LEU A 201 -13.65 16.38 -0.01
CA LEU A 201 -14.69 15.35 -0.10
C LEU A 201 -14.69 14.42 1.13
N GLY A 202 -13.89 14.72 2.14
CA GLY A 202 -13.76 13.95 3.37
C GLY A 202 -12.88 12.69 3.24
N ILE A 203 -11.92 12.66 2.32
CA ILE A 203 -11.01 11.53 2.15
C ILE A 203 -9.58 12.01 2.42
N HIS A 204 -8.90 11.43 3.42
CA HIS A 204 -7.49 11.63 3.64
C HIS A 204 -6.66 10.46 3.13
N ALA A 205 -5.54 10.77 2.46
CA ALA A 205 -4.66 9.76 1.87
C ALA A 205 -3.27 9.78 2.52
N TYR A 206 -2.69 8.59 2.72
CA TYR A 206 -1.40 8.41 3.38
C TYR A 206 -0.54 7.41 2.61
N ALA A 207 0.75 7.73 2.47
CA ALA A 207 1.76 6.77 2.04
C ALA A 207 2.44 6.17 3.27
N VAL A 208 2.57 4.84 3.33
CA VAL A 208 3.08 4.14 4.51
C VAL A 208 4.34 3.36 4.18
N HIS A 209 5.39 3.53 4.98
CA HIS A 209 6.53 2.61 5.06
C HIS A 209 6.34 1.65 6.24
N PRO A 210 6.24 0.34 5.98
CA PRO A 210 5.97 -0.64 7.03
C PRO A 210 7.23 -1.10 7.79
N GLY A 211 8.41 -0.50 7.52
CA GLY A 211 9.70 -1.04 7.97
C GLY A 211 10.19 -2.21 7.11
N THR A 212 11.22 -2.92 7.59
CA THR A 212 11.74 -4.12 6.94
C THR A 212 11.05 -5.35 7.50
N VAL A 213 10.14 -5.96 6.74
CA VAL A 213 9.28 -7.03 7.24
C VAL A 213 9.58 -8.36 6.56
N ALA A 214 9.71 -9.42 7.36
CA ALA A 214 9.91 -10.79 6.86
C ALA A 214 8.61 -11.32 6.24
N THR A 215 8.45 -11.17 4.93
CA THR A 215 7.27 -11.62 4.18
C THR A 215 7.66 -12.32 2.87
N SER A 216 6.68 -12.94 2.22
CA SER A 216 6.84 -13.52 0.88
C SER A 216 7.14 -12.47 -0.22
N LEU A 217 7.17 -11.18 0.11
CA LEU A 217 7.55 -10.12 -0.82
C LEU A 217 8.97 -10.30 -1.37
N ALA A 218 9.87 -10.84 -0.53
CA ALA A 218 11.28 -11.11 -0.89
C ALA A 218 11.50 -12.37 -1.77
N ARG A 219 10.45 -13.06 -2.22
CA ARG A 219 10.55 -14.34 -2.96
C ARG A 219 11.35 -14.30 -4.26
N TYR A 220 11.57 -13.13 -4.83
CA TYR A 220 12.38 -12.94 -6.05
C TYR A 220 13.82 -12.51 -5.76
N MET A 221 14.20 -12.40 -4.48
CA MET A 221 15.52 -11.95 -4.07
C MET A 221 16.52 -13.10 -4.06
N SER A 222 17.69 -12.84 -4.61
CA SER A 222 18.90 -13.66 -4.49
C SER A 222 19.76 -13.20 -3.33
N LYS A 223 20.79 -13.99 -2.98
CA LYS A 223 21.77 -13.58 -1.95
C LYS A 223 22.51 -12.28 -2.31
N SER A 224 22.79 -12.05 -3.59
CA SER A 224 23.40 -10.80 -4.05
C SER A 224 22.49 -9.59 -3.87
N ASP A 225 21.18 -9.77 -4.03
CA ASP A 225 20.21 -8.71 -3.82
C ASP A 225 20.18 -8.23 -2.36
N PHE A 226 20.27 -9.13 -1.40
CA PHE A 226 20.40 -8.76 0.01
C PHE A 226 21.67 -7.96 0.28
N SER A 227 22.80 -8.31 -0.35
CA SER A 227 24.04 -7.54 -0.22
C SER A 227 23.90 -6.12 -0.80
N GLN A 228 23.15 -5.97 -1.89
CA GLN A 228 22.89 -4.66 -2.48
C GLN A 228 21.96 -3.83 -1.58
N LEU A 229 20.92 -4.44 -1.01
CA LEU A 229 20.03 -3.75 -0.06
C LEU A 229 20.76 -3.25 1.19
N ARG A 230 21.73 -4.01 1.72
CA ARG A 230 22.55 -3.56 2.84
C ARG A 230 23.35 -2.30 2.50
N LYS A 231 24.00 -2.27 1.33
CA LYS A 231 24.73 -1.08 0.86
C LYS A 231 23.79 0.12 0.70
N PHE A 232 22.61 -0.14 0.20
CA PHE A 232 21.57 0.88 0.05
C PHE A 232 21.08 1.39 1.41
N ALA A 233 20.87 0.51 2.40
CA ALA A 233 20.48 0.91 3.76
C ALA A 233 21.51 1.84 4.39
N VAL A 234 22.81 1.55 4.25
CA VAL A 234 23.90 2.43 4.73
C VAL A 234 23.84 3.81 4.06
N ALA A 235 23.70 3.84 2.72
CA ALA A 235 23.64 5.10 1.98
C ALA A 235 22.41 5.94 2.37
N ASN A 236 21.27 5.29 2.56
CA ASN A 236 20.01 5.94 2.92
C ASN A 236 20.05 6.51 4.35
N SER A 237 20.62 5.78 5.31
CA SER A 237 20.83 6.28 6.68
C SER A 237 21.79 7.47 6.71
N ALA A 238 22.86 7.45 5.92
CA ALA A 238 23.78 8.58 5.81
C ALA A 238 23.07 9.85 5.28
N GLU A 239 22.15 9.73 4.33
CA GLU A 239 21.34 10.86 3.83
C GLU A 239 20.38 11.42 4.89
N ARG A 240 19.96 10.59 5.85
CA ARG A 240 19.16 11.04 7.02
C ARG A 240 20.02 11.60 8.15
N GLY A 241 21.35 11.57 8.01
CA GLY A 241 22.27 11.94 9.08
C GLY A 241 22.40 10.90 10.19
N GLU A 242 22.00 9.66 9.92
CA GLU A 242 22.04 8.52 10.80
C GLU A 242 23.26 7.62 10.49
N SER A 243 23.77 6.88 11.47
CA SER A 243 24.77 5.84 11.23
C SER A 243 24.09 4.47 11.11
N SER A 244 24.51 3.67 10.13
CA SER A 244 24.04 2.29 9.96
C SER A 244 25.21 1.41 9.54
N ASP A 245 25.28 0.21 10.09
CA ASP A 245 26.22 -0.85 9.67
C ASP A 245 25.67 -1.68 8.50
N GLY A 246 24.49 -1.31 7.99
CA GLY A 246 23.78 -2.03 6.94
C GLY A 246 23.07 -3.28 7.43
N HIS A 247 22.97 -3.49 8.73
CA HIS A 247 22.11 -4.54 9.25
C HIS A 247 20.66 -4.27 8.86
N LEU A 248 19.97 -5.31 8.40
CA LEU A 248 18.54 -5.24 8.07
C LEU A 248 17.78 -5.90 9.21
N ASP A 249 17.22 -5.07 10.09
CA ASP A 249 16.39 -5.54 11.19
C ASP A 249 15.02 -5.95 10.65
N PHE A 250 14.79 -7.26 10.57
CA PHE A 250 13.52 -7.78 10.13
C PHE A 250 12.54 -7.88 11.29
N THR A 251 11.40 -7.23 11.14
CA THR A 251 10.27 -7.41 12.03
C THR A 251 9.29 -8.46 11.49
N THR A 252 8.37 -8.91 12.35
CA THR A 252 7.28 -9.81 11.93
C THR A 252 6.15 -9.05 11.26
N PRO A 253 5.28 -9.72 10.46
CA PRO A 253 4.12 -9.09 9.86
C PRO A 253 3.17 -8.42 10.86
N GLU A 254 3.10 -8.93 12.07
CA GLU A 254 2.29 -8.39 13.16
C GLU A 254 2.69 -6.96 13.56
N TYR A 255 4.01 -6.71 13.67
CA TYR A 255 4.54 -5.38 13.95
C TYR A 255 4.64 -4.54 12.69
N GLY A 256 5.01 -5.13 11.55
CA GLY A 256 5.09 -4.42 10.28
C GLY A 256 3.75 -3.86 9.80
N ALA A 257 2.62 -4.46 10.19
CA ALA A 257 1.29 -3.96 9.87
C ALA A 257 0.86 -2.77 10.75
N ALA A 258 1.59 -2.46 11.82
CA ALA A 258 1.17 -1.43 12.79
C ALA A 258 0.99 -0.06 12.16
N THR A 259 1.95 0.41 11.35
CA THR A 259 1.87 1.77 10.77
C THR A 259 0.70 1.91 9.80
N GLN A 260 0.41 0.90 8.97
CA GLN A 260 -0.74 0.98 8.05
C GLN A 260 -2.08 0.87 8.79
N VAL A 261 -2.15 0.13 9.90
CA VAL A 261 -3.33 0.09 10.76
C VAL A 261 -3.47 1.42 11.49
N TRP A 262 -2.38 2.00 12.01
CA TRP A 262 -2.38 3.33 12.62
C TRP A 262 -2.85 4.41 11.63
N ALA A 263 -2.38 4.38 10.40
CA ALA A 263 -2.86 5.27 9.33
C ALA A 263 -4.38 5.14 9.11
N ALA A 264 -4.92 3.92 9.24
CA ALA A 264 -6.33 3.65 9.05
C ALA A 264 -7.22 4.15 10.21
N VAL A 265 -6.71 4.23 11.46
CA VAL A 265 -7.59 4.39 12.63
C VAL A 265 -7.19 5.53 13.56
N SER A 266 -5.96 6.06 13.52
CA SER A 266 -5.49 7.05 14.49
C SER A 266 -6.28 8.36 14.45
N PRO A 267 -6.80 8.83 15.59
CA PRO A 267 -7.45 10.14 15.66
C PRO A 267 -6.48 11.31 15.42
N GLU A 268 -5.16 11.10 15.62
CA GLU A 268 -4.13 12.12 15.36
C GLU A 268 -4.04 12.54 13.90
N LEU A 269 -4.59 11.71 12.99
CA LEU A 269 -4.61 11.93 11.55
C LEU A 269 -5.98 12.37 11.02
N ALA A 270 -6.95 12.72 11.90
CA ALA A 270 -8.33 12.98 11.50
C ALA A 270 -8.46 14.09 10.45
N ASP A 271 -7.68 15.17 10.60
CA ASP A 271 -7.74 16.36 9.74
C ASP A 271 -6.43 16.59 8.97
N ARG A 272 -5.63 15.55 8.77
CA ARG A 272 -4.29 15.63 8.17
C ARG A 272 -4.09 14.53 7.15
N GLY A 273 -3.76 14.88 5.92
CA GLY A 273 -3.48 13.91 4.86
C GLY A 273 -2.32 14.32 3.97
N GLY A 274 -2.08 13.59 2.88
CA GLY A 274 -0.94 13.77 2.00
C GLY A 274 0.40 13.44 2.64
N LEU A 275 0.39 12.68 3.75
CA LEU A 275 1.54 12.43 4.62
C LEU A 275 2.24 11.11 4.28
N TYR A 276 3.55 11.09 4.55
CA TYR A 276 4.36 9.87 4.60
C TYR A 276 4.49 9.42 6.06
N LEU A 277 4.19 8.16 6.33
CA LEU A 277 4.09 7.59 7.67
C LEU A 277 5.08 6.44 7.84
N GLU A 278 5.77 6.42 8.98
CA GLU A 278 6.74 5.40 9.37
C GLU A 278 6.69 5.24 10.90
N ASP A 279 6.83 4.03 11.41
CA ASP A 279 6.87 3.70 12.85
C ASP A 279 5.71 4.30 13.68
N CYS A 280 4.48 4.23 13.14
CA CYS A 280 3.28 4.84 13.71
C CYS A 280 3.45 6.33 14.00
N GLY A 281 4.16 7.04 13.14
CA GLY A 281 4.42 8.48 13.22
C GLY A 281 4.45 9.13 11.84
N ILE A 282 4.47 10.47 11.87
CA ILE A 282 4.64 11.26 10.65
C ILE A 282 6.14 11.37 10.38
N SER A 283 6.53 11.05 9.15
CA SER A 283 7.90 11.10 8.66
C SER A 283 7.97 11.83 7.31
N GLU A 284 9.16 11.95 6.77
CA GLU A 284 9.40 12.56 5.46
C GLU A 284 10.10 11.56 4.53
N PRO A 285 9.70 11.49 3.25
CA PRO A 285 10.43 10.70 2.26
C PRO A 285 11.87 11.21 2.14
N VAL A 286 12.84 10.29 2.04
CA VAL A 286 14.27 10.65 1.96
C VAL A 286 14.58 11.50 0.73
N LYS A 287 14.01 11.14 -0.42
CA LYS A 287 14.31 11.79 -1.69
C LYS A 287 13.35 12.94 -2.01
N SER A 288 13.91 14.06 -2.47
CA SER A 288 13.14 15.25 -2.80
C SER A 288 12.09 15.01 -3.90
N TYR A 289 12.38 14.17 -4.91
CA TYR A 289 11.44 13.85 -5.98
C TYR A 289 10.15 13.20 -5.45
N ALA A 290 10.21 12.45 -4.35
CA ALA A 290 9.03 11.85 -3.72
C ALA A 290 8.19 12.85 -2.92
N ARG A 291 8.71 14.08 -2.68
CA ARG A 291 8.02 15.17 -1.97
C ARG A 291 7.46 16.22 -2.92
N ASP A 292 7.82 16.16 -4.20
CA ASP A 292 7.50 17.16 -5.21
C ASP A 292 6.01 17.13 -5.58
N ALA A 293 5.35 18.27 -5.45
CA ALA A 293 3.93 18.40 -5.73
C ALA A 293 3.62 18.43 -7.23
N GLU A 294 4.50 19.00 -8.05
CA GLU A 294 4.31 19.06 -9.51
C GLU A 294 4.42 17.66 -10.09
N ARG A 295 5.39 16.86 -9.62
CA ARG A 295 5.51 15.45 -10.00
C ARG A 295 4.30 14.59 -9.57
N ALA A 296 3.68 14.91 -8.43
CA ALA A 296 2.47 14.23 -7.99
C ALA A 296 1.29 14.50 -8.96
N VAL A 297 1.14 15.75 -9.41
CA VAL A 297 0.15 16.11 -10.43
C VAL A 297 0.45 15.44 -11.78
N GLU A 298 1.71 15.40 -12.20
CA GLU A 298 2.13 14.77 -13.45
C GLU A 298 1.88 13.25 -13.42
N LEU A 299 2.23 12.57 -12.31
CA LEU A 299 1.94 11.14 -12.12
C LEU A 299 0.45 10.85 -12.21
N TRP A 300 -0.37 11.67 -11.56
CA TRP A 300 -1.82 11.49 -11.59
C TRP A 300 -2.37 11.55 -13.01
N ALA A 301 -1.99 12.59 -13.77
CA ALA A 301 -2.41 12.76 -15.16
C ALA A 301 -1.93 11.60 -16.07
N LEU A 302 -0.68 11.14 -15.87
CA LEU A 302 -0.15 9.96 -16.56
C LEU A 302 -0.97 8.71 -16.22
N SER A 303 -1.29 8.50 -14.95
CA SER A 303 -2.04 7.32 -14.49
C SER A 303 -3.46 7.32 -15.04
N GLU A 304 -4.16 8.45 -15.02
CA GLU A 304 -5.48 8.60 -15.67
C GLU A 304 -5.42 8.24 -17.16
N LYS A 305 -4.46 8.82 -17.89
CA LYS A 305 -4.27 8.57 -19.32
C LYS A 305 -4.01 7.09 -19.61
N LEU A 306 -3.10 6.45 -18.87
CA LEU A 306 -2.70 5.06 -19.12
C LEU A 306 -3.80 4.08 -18.74
N CYS A 307 -4.48 4.28 -17.62
CA CYS A 307 -5.59 3.41 -17.21
C CYS A 307 -6.85 3.57 -18.06
N ALA A 308 -7.06 4.72 -18.70
CA ALA A 308 -8.20 4.93 -19.62
C ALA A 308 -7.95 4.35 -21.02
N ALA A 309 -6.70 4.14 -21.41
CA ALA A 309 -6.33 3.63 -22.75
C ALA A 309 -6.43 2.09 -22.85
N THR A 310 -6.65 1.41 -21.74
CA THR A 310 -6.79 -0.03 -21.58
C THR A 310 -8.21 -0.37 -21.11
#